data_3d61c5f30cab53f00b4d825a4c3ba68c
#
_entry.id   3d61c5f30cab53f00b4d825a4c3ba68c
#
_cell.length_a   1.000
_cell.length_b   1.000
_cell.length_c   1.000
_cell.angle_alpha   90.00
_cell.angle_beta   90.00
_cell.angle_gamma   90.00
#
_symmetry.space_group_name_H-M   'P 1'
#
loop_
_entity.id
_entity.type
_entity.pdbx_description
1 polymer ?
#
loop_
_entity_poly.entity_id
_entity_poly.type
_entity_poly.pdbx_seq_one_letter_code
_entity_poly.pdbx_strand_id
1 'polypeptide(L)'
;MGFFKKIDKVFSSSSSFHLLERNEVDLHIEENIKSVGIAKYATSDYGDLYLSINELGGFLMLETILVSATNVKTKKGSKLSFSAKDTSLKFDSDEYRIESDFSSNVSRYSTKIDYNISEAEAEVFKTKKYDSVLFQINRQEINFSVI
;
A
#
# COMPACT_ATOMS: atom_id res chain seq x y z
N MET A 1 -2.79 -2.95 14.27
CA MET A 1 -4.05 -3.52 13.75
C MET A 1 -5.22 -2.55 13.71
N GLY A 2 -5.16 -1.42 14.42
CA GLY A 2 -6.20 -0.39 14.36
C GLY A 2 -6.46 0.18 12.97
N PHE A 3 -5.46 0.21 12.10
CA PHE A 3 -5.58 0.74 10.76
C PHE A 3 -6.51 -0.12 9.88
N PHE A 4 -6.31 -1.44 9.85
CA PHE A 4 -7.17 -2.34 9.07
C PHE A 4 -8.60 -2.38 9.59
N LYS A 5 -8.80 -2.27 10.91
CA LYS A 5 -10.14 -2.17 11.48
C LYS A 5 -10.87 -0.93 11.00
N LYS A 6 -10.16 0.20 10.82
CA LYS A 6 -10.75 1.42 10.25
C LYS A 6 -11.18 1.22 8.81
N ILE A 7 -10.36 0.56 8.00
CA ILE A 7 -10.67 0.28 6.60
C ILE A 7 -11.87 -0.66 6.50
N ASP A 8 -11.87 -1.76 7.25
CA ASP A 8 -12.99 -2.70 7.25
C ASP A 8 -14.29 -2.05 7.71
N LYS A 9 -14.22 -1.19 8.73
CA LYS A 9 -15.37 -0.44 9.20
C LYS A 9 -15.94 0.50 8.15
N VAL A 10 -15.07 1.15 7.38
CA VAL A 10 -15.48 2.01 6.27
C VAL A 10 -16.15 1.16 5.18
N PHE A 11 -15.59 0.02 4.83
CA PHE A 11 -16.13 -0.86 3.80
C PHE A 11 -17.45 -1.50 4.23
N SER A 12 -17.56 -1.94 5.48
CA SER A 12 -18.76 -2.60 5.99
C SER A 12 -19.97 -1.69 6.09
N SER A 13 -19.81 -0.38 6.00
CA SER A 13 -20.92 0.57 6.00
C SER A 13 -21.72 0.60 4.70
N SER A 14 -21.20 -0.03 3.62
CA SER A 14 -21.86 -0.05 2.31
C SER A 14 -22.43 -1.42 2.00
N SER A 15 -23.73 -1.59 2.22
CA SER A 15 -24.42 -2.86 2.01
C SER A 15 -24.59 -3.27 0.55
N SER A 16 -24.48 -2.32 -0.38
CA SER A 16 -24.66 -2.57 -1.82
C SER A 16 -23.35 -2.80 -2.57
N PHE A 17 -22.24 -2.87 -1.86
CA PHE A 17 -20.90 -2.90 -2.46
C PHE A 17 -20.69 -4.11 -3.40
N HIS A 18 -21.20 -5.27 -3.02
CA HIS A 18 -21.05 -6.50 -3.78
C HIS A 18 -21.82 -6.50 -5.13
N LEU A 19 -22.69 -5.52 -5.34
CA LEU A 19 -23.45 -5.35 -6.58
C LEU A 19 -22.73 -4.47 -7.60
N LEU A 20 -21.63 -3.83 -7.20
CA LEU A 20 -20.87 -2.92 -8.07
C LEU A 20 -19.96 -3.70 -9.00
N GLU A 21 -19.74 -3.17 -10.19
CA GLU A 21 -18.74 -3.68 -11.12
C GLU A 21 -17.34 -3.44 -10.56
N ARG A 22 -16.33 -4.17 -11.10
CA ARG A 22 -14.96 -4.11 -10.62
C ARG A 22 -14.40 -2.68 -10.60
N ASN A 23 -14.63 -1.89 -11.64
CA ASN A 23 -14.15 -0.51 -11.72
C ASN A 23 -14.76 0.37 -10.63
N GLU A 24 -16.04 0.19 -10.37
CA GLU A 24 -16.78 0.92 -9.34
C GLU A 24 -16.30 0.53 -7.95
N VAL A 25 -15.99 -0.76 -7.74
CA VAL A 25 -15.42 -1.28 -6.51
C VAL A 25 -14.06 -0.63 -6.24
N ASP A 26 -13.19 -0.60 -7.24
CA ASP A 26 -11.84 -0.04 -7.11
C ASP A 26 -11.88 1.47 -6.82
N LEU A 27 -12.78 2.21 -7.49
CA LEU A 27 -12.97 3.64 -7.21
C LEU A 27 -13.51 3.88 -5.81
N HIS A 28 -14.43 3.07 -5.35
CA HIS A 28 -14.98 3.21 -4.01
C HIS A 28 -13.94 2.92 -2.93
N ILE A 29 -13.10 1.91 -3.14
CA ILE A 29 -11.98 1.59 -2.26
C ILE A 29 -11.02 2.79 -2.20
N GLU A 30 -10.67 3.37 -3.34
CA GLU A 30 -9.79 4.53 -3.40
C GLU A 30 -10.34 5.71 -2.62
N GLU A 31 -11.62 6.02 -2.77
CA GLU A 31 -12.28 7.10 -2.02
C GLU A 31 -12.27 6.84 -0.52
N ASN A 32 -12.54 5.61 -0.10
CA ASN A 32 -12.57 5.23 1.31
C ASN A 32 -11.19 5.28 1.94
N ILE A 33 -10.15 4.83 1.26
CA ILE A 33 -8.78 4.92 1.75
C ILE A 33 -8.32 6.38 1.82
N LYS A 34 -8.68 7.17 0.82
CA LYS A 34 -8.37 8.61 0.79
C LYS A 34 -8.99 9.35 1.97
N SER A 35 -10.18 8.93 2.42
CA SER A 35 -10.85 9.54 3.57
C SER A 35 -10.08 9.35 4.88
N VAL A 36 -9.18 8.38 4.98
CA VAL A 36 -8.31 8.18 6.16
C VAL A 36 -6.91 8.78 5.97
N GLY A 37 -6.72 9.59 4.93
CA GLY A 37 -5.50 10.39 4.74
C GLY A 37 -4.39 9.71 3.95
N ILE A 38 -4.68 8.62 3.25
CA ILE A 38 -3.70 7.89 2.45
C ILE A 38 -4.12 7.96 0.98
N ALA A 39 -3.19 8.33 0.10
CA ALA A 39 -3.46 8.48 -1.31
C ALA A 39 -2.89 7.34 -2.13
N LYS A 40 -3.58 7.01 -3.23
CA LYS A 40 -3.08 6.07 -4.22
C LYS A 40 -1.82 6.64 -4.86
N TYR A 41 -0.76 5.85 -4.89
CA TYR A 41 0.53 6.26 -5.43
C TYR A 41 0.88 5.57 -6.73
N ALA A 42 0.61 4.29 -6.83
CA ALA A 42 0.99 3.49 -7.99
C ALA A 42 -0.01 2.37 -8.24
N THR A 43 -0.04 1.88 -9.46
CA THR A 43 -0.98 0.84 -9.88
C THR A 43 -0.31 -0.22 -10.76
N SER A 44 -0.87 -1.41 -10.74
CA SER A 44 -0.48 -2.52 -11.62
C SER A 44 -1.67 -3.46 -11.82
N ASP A 45 -1.51 -4.45 -12.70
CA ASP A 45 -2.52 -5.50 -12.85
C ASP A 45 -2.68 -6.36 -11.60
N TYR A 46 -1.67 -6.39 -10.74
CA TYR A 46 -1.70 -7.10 -9.46
C TYR A 46 -2.58 -6.39 -8.42
N GLY A 47 -2.55 -5.07 -8.40
CA GLY A 47 -3.30 -4.27 -7.43
C GLY A 47 -2.84 -2.82 -7.41
N ASP A 48 -3.30 -2.10 -6.40
CA ASP A 48 -3.00 -0.69 -6.20
C ASP A 48 -2.22 -0.47 -4.92
N LEU A 49 -1.24 0.41 -4.99
CA LEU A 49 -0.38 0.75 -3.86
C LEU A 49 -0.69 2.17 -3.37
N TYR A 50 -1.06 2.25 -2.10
CA TYR A 50 -1.34 3.50 -1.39
C TYR A 50 -0.23 3.72 -0.37
N LEU A 51 0.19 4.96 -0.19
CA LEU A 51 1.23 5.24 0.78
C LEU A 51 1.13 6.64 1.40
N SER A 52 1.73 6.77 2.57
CA SER A 52 1.97 8.04 3.24
C SER A 52 3.19 7.94 4.14
N ILE A 53 3.79 9.08 4.46
CA ILE A 53 4.88 9.14 5.42
C ILE A 53 4.32 9.68 6.74
N ASN A 54 4.48 8.91 7.81
CA ASN A 54 3.99 9.29 9.14
C ASN A 54 5.08 9.18 10.18
N GLU A 55 4.95 10.00 11.21
CA GLU A 55 5.82 9.95 12.38
C GLU A 55 5.09 9.27 13.52
N LEU A 56 5.71 8.24 14.09
CA LEU A 56 5.19 7.49 15.22
C LEU A 56 6.26 7.39 16.31
N GLY A 57 6.01 8.04 17.45
CA GLY A 57 6.91 7.98 18.60
C GLY A 57 8.32 8.47 18.33
N GLY A 58 8.47 9.48 17.47
CA GLY A 58 9.77 10.02 17.07
C GLY A 58 10.43 9.30 15.90
N PHE A 59 9.80 8.26 15.35
CA PHE A 59 10.28 7.51 14.19
C PHE A 59 9.44 7.82 12.97
N LEU A 60 10.12 7.99 11.85
CA LEU A 60 9.45 8.12 10.55
C LEU A 60 9.19 6.74 9.97
N MET A 61 7.99 6.55 9.44
CA MET A 61 7.60 5.32 8.76
C MET A 61 6.95 5.65 7.41
N LEU A 62 7.33 4.88 6.41
CA LEU A 62 6.63 4.88 5.14
C LEU A 62 5.51 3.83 5.27
N GLU A 63 4.30 4.29 5.50
CA GLU A 63 3.13 3.42 5.62
C GLU A 63 2.57 3.13 4.24
N THR A 64 2.40 1.85 3.94
CA THR A 64 1.83 1.42 2.67
C THR A 64 0.65 0.51 2.89
N ILE A 65 -0.30 0.59 1.95
CA ILE A 65 -1.40 -0.35 1.84
C ILE A 65 -1.41 -0.87 0.41
N LEU A 66 -1.29 -2.17 0.27
CA LEU A 66 -1.47 -2.85 -1.01
C LEU A 66 -2.87 -3.44 -1.05
N VAL A 67 -3.68 -3.00 -2.00
CA VAL A 67 -5.01 -3.57 -2.25
C VAL A 67 -4.90 -4.48 -3.46
N SER A 68 -5.17 -5.76 -3.28
CA SER A 68 -4.96 -6.76 -4.33
C SER A 68 -6.06 -7.82 -4.34
N ALA A 69 -6.17 -8.52 -5.46
CA ALA A 69 -7.08 -9.64 -5.58
C ALA A 69 -6.52 -10.93 -4.98
N THR A 70 -5.22 -10.97 -4.72
CA THR A 70 -4.53 -12.14 -4.16
C THR A 70 -4.02 -11.89 -2.76
N ASN A 71 -4.01 -12.96 -1.96
CA ASN A 71 -3.44 -12.95 -0.61
C ASN A 71 -1.93 -12.73 -0.68
N VAL A 72 -1.44 -11.85 0.20
CA VAL A 72 0.00 -11.59 0.37
C VAL A 72 0.42 -12.13 1.72
N LYS A 73 1.40 -13.02 1.74
CA LYS A 73 1.86 -13.64 2.97
C LYS A 73 3.34 -13.96 2.90
N THR A 74 4.09 -13.56 3.94
CA THR A 74 5.50 -13.88 4.06
C THR A 74 5.93 -13.88 5.53
N LYS A 75 7.05 -14.54 5.80
CA LYS A 75 7.75 -14.49 7.09
C LYS A 75 9.15 -13.89 6.94
N LYS A 76 9.49 -13.41 5.74
CA LYS A 76 10.84 -12.92 5.39
C LYS A 76 10.89 -11.42 5.15
N GLY A 77 9.78 -10.71 5.36
CA GLY A 77 9.70 -9.29 5.08
C GLY A 77 9.54 -9.00 3.60
N SER A 78 9.57 -7.73 3.28
CA SER A 78 9.36 -7.21 1.94
C SER A 78 10.33 -6.07 1.67
N LYS A 79 10.58 -5.81 0.39
CA LYS A 79 11.38 -4.66 -0.07
C LYS A 79 10.56 -3.83 -1.04
N LEU A 80 10.73 -2.53 -0.94
CA LEU A 80 10.05 -1.58 -1.81
C LEU A 80 11.09 -0.66 -2.43
N SER A 81 11.15 -0.60 -3.75
CA SER A 81 12.12 0.21 -4.48
C SER A 81 11.41 1.20 -5.38
N PHE A 82 11.74 2.47 -5.23
CA PHE A 82 11.21 3.54 -6.06
C PHE A 82 12.27 3.92 -7.08
N SER A 83 11.90 3.99 -8.34
CA SER A 83 12.84 4.26 -9.43
C SER A 83 12.40 5.42 -10.29
N ALA A 84 13.36 6.27 -10.64
CA ALA A 84 13.25 7.29 -11.66
C ALA A 84 14.49 7.17 -12.57
N LYS A 85 14.54 8.00 -13.61
CA LYS A 85 15.56 7.90 -14.67
C LYS A 85 17.01 7.79 -14.15
N ASP A 86 17.36 8.59 -13.14
CA ASP A 86 18.74 8.67 -12.63
C ASP A 86 18.87 8.35 -11.14
N THR A 87 17.81 7.87 -10.50
CA THR A 87 17.83 7.69 -9.06
C THR A 87 16.90 6.55 -8.63
N SER A 88 17.25 5.92 -7.53
CA SER A 88 16.40 4.92 -6.89
C SER A 88 16.50 5.03 -5.37
N LEU A 89 15.42 4.68 -4.69
CA LEU A 89 15.36 4.52 -3.25
C LEU A 89 14.83 3.13 -2.93
N LYS A 90 15.46 2.47 -1.97
CA LYS A 90 15.06 1.13 -1.56
C LYS A 90 14.80 1.10 -0.06
N PHE A 91 13.70 0.50 0.34
CA PHE A 91 13.28 0.40 1.72
C PHE A 91 13.02 -1.05 2.10
N ASP A 92 13.36 -1.38 3.34
CA ASP A 92 13.04 -2.69 3.93
C ASP A 92 11.86 -2.55 4.88
N SER A 93 11.01 -3.56 4.91
CA SER A 93 9.89 -3.57 5.83
C SER A 93 10.37 -3.63 7.28
N ASP A 94 9.62 -2.98 8.17
CA ASP A 94 9.90 -2.99 9.61
C ASP A 94 9.68 -4.39 10.19
N GLU A 95 8.65 -5.06 9.74
CA GLU A 95 8.31 -6.41 10.19
C GLU A 95 8.64 -7.45 9.12
N TYR A 96 9.04 -8.64 9.55
CA TYR A 96 9.29 -9.76 8.65
C TYR A 96 8.01 -10.55 8.36
N ARG A 97 7.11 -10.64 9.34
CA ARG A 97 5.84 -11.33 9.16
C ARG A 97 4.81 -10.37 8.60
N ILE A 98 4.36 -10.66 7.40
CA ILE A 98 3.38 -9.84 6.67
C ILE A 98 2.26 -10.78 6.22
N GLU A 99 1.02 -10.37 6.48
CA GLU A 99 -0.15 -11.12 6.06
C GLU A 99 -1.28 -10.17 5.72
N SER A 100 -1.90 -10.38 4.57
CA SER A 100 -3.03 -9.57 4.15
C SER A 100 -4.31 -9.94 4.90
N ASP A 101 -5.19 -8.94 5.02
CA ASP A 101 -6.54 -9.10 5.54
C ASP A 101 -7.52 -9.12 4.38
N PHE A 102 -8.45 -10.07 4.40
CA PHE A 102 -9.47 -10.16 3.37
C PHE A 102 -10.72 -9.39 3.79
N SER A 103 -11.22 -8.54 2.89
CA SER A 103 -12.51 -7.88 3.08
C SER A 103 -13.54 -8.54 2.16
N SER A 104 -14.50 -9.25 2.74
CA SER A 104 -15.59 -9.89 1.98
C SER A 104 -16.53 -8.86 1.33
N ASN A 105 -16.62 -7.67 1.90
CA ASN A 105 -17.47 -6.60 1.37
C ASN A 105 -17.04 -6.11 -0.01
N VAL A 106 -15.75 -6.12 -0.28
CA VAL A 106 -15.19 -5.63 -1.54
C VAL A 106 -14.47 -6.72 -2.34
N SER A 107 -14.38 -7.93 -1.79
CA SER A 107 -13.66 -9.07 -2.38
C SER A 107 -12.21 -8.73 -2.73
N ARG A 108 -11.51 -8.08 -1.83
CA ARG A 108 -10.11 -7.67 -1.98
C ARG A 108 -9.32 -7.97 -0.71
N TYR A 109 -8.03 -8.15 -0.90
CA TYR A 109 -7.06 -8.23 0.21
C TYR A 109 -6.40 -6.88 0.42
N SER A 110 -6.28 -6.49 1.68
CA SER A 110 -5.52 -5.30 2.09
C SER A 110 -4.29 -5.74 2.84
N THR A 111 -3.13 -5.30 2.41
CA THR A 111 -1.86 -5.62 3.07
C THR A 111 -1.23 -4.33 3.55
N LYS A 112 -1.14 -4.17 4.86
CA LYS A 112 -0.45 -3.03 5.46
C LYS A 112 1.00 -3.42 5.70
N ILE A 113 1.92 -2.63 5.17
CA ILE A 113 3.35 -2.83 5.37
C ILE A 113 3.98 -1.49 5.70
N ASP A 114 4.68 -1.43 6.83
CA ASP A 114 5.43 -0.25 7.23
C ASP A 114 6.89 -0.47 6.86
N TYR A 115 7.48 0.53 6.20
CA TYR A 115 8.89 0.50 5.81
C TYR A 115 9.66 1.53 6.59
N ASN A 116 10.87 1.18 6.99
CA ASN A 116 11.76 2.09 7.68
C ASN A 116 12.26 3.16 6.72
N ILE A 117 12.15 4.42 7.11
CA ILE A 117 12.59 5.55 6.31
C ILE A 117 13.32 6.56 7.21
N SER A 118 14.48 7.06 6.76
CA SER A 118 15.21 8.10 7.46
C SER A 118 14.67 9.48 7.09
N GLU A 119 15.01 10.49 7.89
CA GLU A 119 14.65 11.88 7.57
C GLU A 119 15.20 12.32 6.23
N ALA A 120 16.45 11.97 5.92
CA ALA A 120 17.07 12.29 4.64
C ALA A 120 16.35 11.64 3.48
N GLU A 121 16.00 10.36 3.62
CA GLU A 121 15.24 9.63 2.60
C GLU A 121 13.83 10.21 2.43
N ALA A 122 13.19 10.61 3.52
CA ALA A 122 11.87 11.23 3.46
C ALA A 122 11.90 12.55 2.69
N GLU A 123 12.92 13.37 2.90
CA GLU A 123 13.10 14.63 2.16
C GLU A 123 13.31 14.38 0.67
N VAL A 124 14.18 13.43 0.33
CA VAL A 124 14.41 13.04 -1.07
C VAL A 124 13.11 12.52 -1.70
N PHE A 125 12.38 11.68 -0.99
CA PHE A 125 11.11 11.12 -1.46
C PHE A 125 10.08 12.21 -1.75
N LYS A 126 9.97 13.21 -0.88
CA LYS A 126 9.00 14.32 -1.02
C LYS A 126 9.33 15.26 -2.18
N THR A 127 10.62 15.40 -2.51
CA THR A 127 11.06 16.37 -3.52
C THR A 127 11.20 15.79 -4.92
N LYS A 128 11.24 14.47 -5.06
CA LYS A 128 11.42 13.80 -6.35
C LYS A 128 10.17 13.06 -6.79
N LYS A 129 9.99 13.00 -8.10
CA LYS A 129 8.95 12.17 -8.72
C LYS A 129 9.58 10.88 -9.21
N TYR A 130 8.97 9.76 -8.86
CA TYR A 130 9.39 8.45 -9.32
C TYR A 130 8.45 7.94 -10.40
N ASP A 131 8.95 7.09 -11.29
CA ASP A 131 8.19 6.56 -12.42
C ASP A 131 7.58 5.20 -12.09
N SER A 132 8.30 4.41 -11.30
CA SER A 132 7.89 3.05 -10.98
C SER A 132 8.28 2.66 -9.57
N VAL A 133 7.55 1.66 -9.07
CA VAL A 133 7.80 1.05 -7.77
C VAL A 133 7.90 -0.45 -7.95
N LEU A 134 8.97 -1.04 -7.44
CA LEU A 134 9.15 -2.49 -7.43
C LEU A 134 8.85 -3.02 -6.03
N PHE A 135 7.84 -3.86 -5.94
CA PHE A 135 7.48 -4.56 -4.72
C PHE A 135 8.04 -5.97 -4.76
N GLN A 136 8.93 -6.28 -3.82
CA GLN A 136 9.56 -7.59 -3.73
C GLN A 136 9.12 -8.29 -2.46
N ILE A 137 8.56 -9.47 -2.61
CA ILE A 137 8.11 -10.32 -1.49
C ILE A 137 8.31 -11.77 -1.87
N ASN A 138 8.89 -12.56 -0.97
CA ASN A 138 9.30 -13.94 -1.24
C ASN A 138 10.21 -13.96 -2.49
N ARG A 139 9.82 -14.69 -3.52
CA ARG A 139 10.54 -14.73 -4.80
C ARG A 139 9.82 -13.99 -5.92
N GLN A 140 8.81 -13.20 -5.55
CA GLN A 140 8.02 -12.43 -6.51
C GLN A 140 8.51 -10.99 -6.58
N GLU A 141 8.45 -10.44 -7.77
CA GLU A 141 8.72 -9.04 -8.06
C GLU A 141 7.55 -8.47 -8.84
N ILE A 142 6.94 -7.42 -8.32
CA ILE A 142 5.77 -6.81 -8.93
C ILE A 142 6.09 -5.34 -9.19
N ASN A 143 6.02 -4.94 -10.46
CA ASN A 143 6.23 -3.57 -10.87
C ASN A 143 4.91 -2.81 -10.88
N PHE A 144 4.92 -1.65 -10.23
CA PHE A 144 3.81 -0.70 -10.26
C PHE A 144 4.23 0.54 -11.01
N SER A 145 3.29 1.11 -11.77
CA SER A 145 3.48 2.41 -12.42
C SER A 145 2.98 3.51 -11.51
N VAL A 146 3.80 4.53 -11.29
CA VAL A 146 3.40 5.69 -10.50
C VAL A 146 2.36 6.50 -11.28
N ILE A 147 1.34 6.92 -10.57
CA ILE A 147 0.23 7.67 -11.16
C ILE A 147 0.60 9.14 -11.38
#